data_b013dfc252fbf948e7ecf8e0383cf7c9
#
_entry.id   b013dfc252fbf948e7ecf8e0383cf7c9
#
_cell.length_a   1.000
_cell.length_b   1.000
_cell.length_c   1.000
_cell.angle_alpha   90.00
_cell.angle_beta   90.00
_cell.angle_gamma   90.00
#
_symmetry.space_group_name_H-M   'P 1'
#
loop_
_entity.id
_entity.type
_entity.pdbx_description
1 polymer ?
#
loop_
_entity_poly.entity_id
_entity_poly.type
_entity_poly.pdbx_seq_one_letter_code
_entity_poly.pdbx_strand_id
1 'polypeptide(L)'
;MNLPLENKLALVTGSSRGIGAAIAKRLAADGAAVLVHYSASPDRARNVADEIKKAGGNAGILAADLSRFDGPSTLLAQIDETFGGRFAGRLDILVNNAGTIDRHPILEVTDEAFEKQLNLNVRAIFYLTREAARRMTKAGWGRVINIGSAYGEAVPRPGVGVYAGTKFAVQGFTRGWSRELGATGVTVNNVQPGPIDTELSPADGPRAETLKKLTSVGRFGKVEEIASAVAFLASPDSAFINGESLTVDGGWNA
;
A
#
# COMPACT_ATOMS: atom_id res chain seq x y z
N MET A 1 27.70 5.52 -5.34
CA MET A 1 26.45 5.95 -6.03
C MET A 1 25.41 6.19 -4.95
N ASN A 2 24.71 7.33 -5.00
CA ASN A 2 23.63 7.60 -4.06
C ASN A 2 22.44 6.69 -4.38
N LEU A 3 21.78 6.14 -3.35
CA LEU A 3 20.58 5.33 -3.52
C LEU A 3 19.39 6.22 -3.93
N PRO A 4 18.46 5.73 -4.78
CA PRO A 4 17.40 6.55 -5.37
C PRO A 4 16.45 7.19 -4.34
N LEU A 5 16.30 6.57 -3.15
CA LEU A 5 15.45 7.07 -2.06
C LEU A 5 16.24 7.53 -0.85
N GLU A 6 17.54 7.82 -1.03
CA GLU A 6 18.37 8.35 0.06
C GLU A 6 17.77 9.65 0.63
N ASN A 7 17.77 9.77 1.96
CA ASN A 7 17.15 10.90 2.68
C ASN A 7 15.62 11.04 2.52
N LYS A 8 14.90 9.99 2.13
CA LYS A 8 13.44 9.95 2.12
C LYS A 8 12.89 9.20 3.32
N LEU A 9 11.73 9.64 3.83
CA LEU A 9 10.95 8.94 4.84
C LEU A 9 9.72 8.31 4.19
N ALA A 10 9.59 6.99 4.33
CA ALA A 10 8.49 6.22 3.79
C ALA A 10 7.63 5.60 4.90
N LEU A 11 6.31 5.72 4.78
CA LEU A 11 5.34 4.97 5.57
C LEU A 11 4.70 3.90 4.69
N VAL A 12 4.75 2.64 5.12
CA VAL A 12 4.05 1.53 4.46
C VAL A 12 3.02 0.96 5.42
N THR A 13 1.73 1.16 5.13
CA THR A 13 0.68 0.64 6.00
C THR A 13 0.48 -0.87 5.81
N GLY A 14 0.20 -1.60 6.92
CA GLY A 14 0.03 -3.06 6.88
C GLY A 14 1.28 -3.81 6.45
N SER A 15 2.47 -3.35 6.87
CA SER A 15 3.76 -3.86 6.39
C SER A 15 4.44 -4.88 7.32
N SER A 16 3.68 -5.46 8.26
CA SER A 16 4.20 -6.54 9.13
C SER A 16 4.32 -7.90 8.42
N ARG A 17 3.76 -8.05 7.21
CA ARG A 17 3.81 -9.29 6.40
C ARG A 17 3.44 -9.04 4.93
N GLY A 18 3.57 -10.09 4.11
CA GLY A 18 3.09 -10.14 2.72
C GLY A 18 3.65 -9.01 1.85
N ILE A 19 2.79 -8.46 0.98
CA ILE A 19 3.14 -7.39 0.04
C ILE A 19 3.74 -6.19 0.77
N GLY A 20 3.12 -5.75 1.88
CA GLY A 20 3.60 -4.59 2.64
C GLY A 20 5.01 -4.77 3.20
N ALA A 21 5.34 -5.96 3.70
CA ALA A 21 6.69 -6.26 4.19
C ALA A 21 7.74 -6.24 3.07
N ALA A 22 7.41 -6.82 1.91
CA ALA A 22 8.28 -6.78 0.74
C ALA A 22 8.51 -5.35 0.24
N ILE A 23 7.46 -4.52 0.20
CA ILE A 23 7.56 -3.10 -0.14
C ILE A 23 8.47 -2.37 0.86
N ALA A 24 8.26 -2.55 2.17
CA ALA A 24 9.05 -1.91 3.20
C ALA A 24 10.55 -2.24 3.07
N LYS A 25 10.88 -3.53 2.88
CA LYS A 25 12.27 -3.99 2.68
C LYS A 25 12.87 -3.41 1.40
N ARG A 26 12.11 -3.37 0.30
CA ARG A 26 12.60 -2.84 -0.97
C ARG A 26 12.85 -1.33 -0.91
N LEU A 27 11.95 -0.53 -0.35
CA LEU A 27 12.16 0.91 -0.19
C LEU A 27 13.35 1.21 0.71
N ALA A 28 13.57 0.41 1.76
CA ALA A 28 14.74 0.52 2.62
C ALA A 28 16.05 0.18 1.88
N ALA A 29 16.05 -0.86 1.06
CA ALA A 29 17.20 -1.22 0.20
C ALA A 29 17.52 -0.13 -0.83
N ASP A 30 16.50 0.61 -1.30
CA ASP A 30 16.64 1.76 -2.18
C ASP A 30 17.01 3.07 -1.42
N GLY A 31 17.24 3.01 -0.09
CA GLY A 31 17.82 4.08 0.75
C GLY A 31 16.83 4.86 1.62
N ALA A 32 15.54 4.54 1.59
CA ALA A 32 14.55 5.20 2.44
C ALA A 32 14.69 4.79 3.91
N ALA A 33 14.42 5.72 4.84
CA ALA A 33 14.03 5.36 6.20
C ALA A 33 12.56 4.91 6.17
N VAL A 34 12.24 3.75 6.75
CA VAL A 34 10.92 3.13 6.58
C VAL A 34 10.20 2.97 7.91
N LEU A 35 8.96 3.42 7.94
CA LEU A 35 8.01 3.22 9.02
C LEU A 35 7.15 1.98 8.70
N VAL A 36 7.40 0.90 9.44
CA VAL A 36 6.67 -0.38 9.34
C VAL A 36 5.43 -0.30 10.24
N HIS A 37 4.26 -0.29 9.61
CA HIS A 37 2.99 -0.19 10.35
C HIS A 37 2.32 -1.56 10.53
N TYR A 38 1.76 -1.79 11.73
CA TYR A 38 0.95 -2.95 12.07
C TYR A 38 -0.29 -2.58 12.90
N SER A 39 -1.30 -3.46 12.90
CA SER A 39 -2.47 -3.35 13.78
C SER A 39 -2.36 -4.28 14.99
N ALA A 40 -2.18 -5.59 14.77
CA ALA A 40 -2.28 -6.61 15.81
C ALA A 40 -1.04 -7.52 15.94
N SER A 41 0.02 -7.30 15.16
CA SER A 41 1.16 -8.23 15.10
C SER A 41 2.50 -7.52 15.35
N PRO A 42 2.80 -7.12 16.62
CA PRO A 42 4.01 -6.38 16.94
C PRO A 42 5.29 -7.15 16.63
N ASP A 43 5.34 -8.46 16.91
CA ASP A 43 6.53 -9.27 16.69
C ASP A 43 6.87 -9.42 15.20
N ARG A 44 5.85 -9.58 14.35
CA ARG A 44 6.06 -9.60 12.89
C ARG A 44 6.59 -8.25 12.38
N ALA A 45 6.07 -7.14 12.89
CA ALA A 45 6.56 -5.82 12.52
C ALA A 45 8.01 -5.59 12.98
N ARG A 46 8.36 -6.03 14.21
CA ARG A 46 9.74 -6.02 14.70
C ARG A 46 10.65 -6.84 13.80
N ASN A 47 10.26 -8.07 13.45
CA ASN A 47 11.06 -8.92 12.56
C ASN A 47 11.35 -8.23 11.22
N VAL A 48 10.34 -7.59 10.58
CA VAL A 48 10.56 -6.84 9.34
C VAL A 48 11.52 -5.67 9.55
N ALA A 49 11.35 -4.89 10.62
CA ALA A 49 12.23 -3.77 10.93
C ALA A 49 13.67 -4.24 11.22
N ASP A 50 13.84 -5.35 11.92
CA ASP A 50 15.16 -5.92 12.25
C ASP A 50 15.86 -6.50 11.01
N GLU A 51 15.12 -7.12 10.09
CA GLU A 51 15.66 -7.56 8.80
C GLU A 51 16.16 -6.37 7.97
N ILE A 52 15.40 -5.26 7.93
CA ILE A 52 15.82 -4.02 7.27
C ILE A 52 17.11 -3.48 7.91
N LYS A 53 17.18 -3.41 9.24
CA LYS A 53 18.36 -2.92 9.96
C LYS A 53 19.58 -3.82 9.75
N LYS A 54 19.39 -5.15 9.78
CA LYS A 54 20.46 -6.12 9.47
C LYS A 54 21.03 -5.97 8.07
N ALA A 55 20.19 -5.56 7.11
CA ALA A 55 20.61 -5.25 5.73
C ALA A 55 21.25 -3.84 5.59
N GLY A 56 21.44 -3.10 6.67
CA GLY A 56 22.03 -1.74 6.68
C GLY A 56 21.04 -0.61 6.45
N GLY A 57 19.75 -0.90 6.36
CA GLY A 57 18.69 0.09 6.22
C GLY A 57 18.25 0.70 7.56
N ASN A 58 17.35 1.67 7.50
CA ASN A 58 16.77 2.33 8.66
C ASN A 58 15.26 2.05 8.74
N ALA A 59 14.78 1.50 9.86
CA ALA A 59 13.38 1.20 10.06
C ALA A 59 12.90 1.47 11.49
N GLY A 60 11.68 2.00 11.61
CA GLY A 60 10.90 2.11 12.84
C GLY A 60 9.58 1.37 12.73
N ILE A 61 8.90 1.13 13.85
CA ILE A 61 7.59 0.46 13.87
C ILE A 61 6.52 1.40 14.41
N LEU A 62 5.31 1.34 13.84
CA LEU A 62 4.15 2.12 14.27
C LEU A 62 2.94 1.21 14.48
N ALA A 63 2.16 1.45 15.53
CA ALA A 63 0.98 0.67 15.88
C ALA A 63 -0.29 1.49 15.75
N ALA A 64 -1.24 1.05 14.92
CA ALA A 64 -2.59 1.62 14.88
C ALA A 64 -3.58 0.63 14.25
N ASP A 65 -4.82 0.62 14.69
CA ASP A 65 -5.90 -0.04 13.96
C ASP A 65 -6.58 0.95 13.01
N LEU A 66 -6.21 0.90 11.74
CA LEU A 66 -6.73 1.81 10.71
C LEU A 66 -8.20 1.58 10.36
N SER A 67 -8.82 0.49 10.82
CA SER A 67 -10.26 0.28 10.68
C SER A 67 -11.08 1.12 11.68
N ARG A 68 -10.46 1.56 12.77
CA ARG A 68 -11.08 2.45 13.77
C ARG A 68 -11.14 3.89 13.27
N PHE A 69 -12.07 4.65 13.86
CA PHE A 69 -12.24 6.07 13.50
C PHE A 69 -10.99 6.91 13.78
N ASP A 70 -10.35 6.68 14.90
CA ASP A 70 -9.16 7.37 15.40
C ASP A 70 -7.83 6.78 14.89
N GLY A 71 -7.87 5.62 14.22
CA GLY A 71 -6.67 4.89 13.78
C GLY A 71 -5.71 5.71 12.92
N PRO A 72 -6.15 6.40 11.86
CA PRO A 72 -5.26 7.23 11.05
C PRO A 72 -4.59 8.36 11.83
N SER A 73 -5.31 9.06 12.72
CA SER A 73 -4.74 10.13 13.54
C SER A 73 -3.74 9.59 14.57
N THR A 74 -4.06 8.44 15.18
CA THR A 74 -3.15 7.73 16.10
C THR A 74 -1.85 7.35 15.39
N LEU A 75 -1.92 6.85 14.16
CA LEU A 75 -0.72 6.50 13.38
C LEU A 75 0.14 7.73 13.07
N LEU A 76 -0.50 8.80 12.60
CA LEU A 76 0.20 10.01 12.17
C LEU A 76 0.91 10.74 13.33
N ALA A 77 0.35 10.69 14.55
CA ALA A 77 0.98 11.27 15.73
C ALA A 77 2.33 10.60 16.08
N GLN A 78 2.48 9.30 15.80
CA GLN A 78 3.70 8.55 16.11
C GLN A 78 4.86 8.79 15.13
N ILE A 79 4.59 9.36 13.94
CA ILE A 79 5.62 9.52 12.89
C ILE A 79 6.77 10.39 13.37
N ASP A 80 6.45 11.54 13.95
CA ASP A 80 7.45 12.53 14.37
C ASP A 80 8.20 12.07 15.62
N GLU A 81 7.57 11.25 16.48
CA GLU A 81 8.19 10.61 17.65
C GLU A 81 9.20 9.53 17.25
N THR A 82 8.88 8.76 16.19
CA THR A 82 9.72 7.61 15.78
C THR A 82 10.98 8.03 15.05
N PHE A 83 10.87 9.02 14.15
CA PHE A 83 11.98 9.53 13.36
C PHE A 83 12.07 11.06 13.42
N GLY A 84 12.10 11.64 14.60
CA GLY A 84 12.34 13.06 14.81
C GLY A 84 13.65 13.56 14.18
N GLY A 85 14.09 14.74 14.54
CA GLY A 85 15.33 15.30 14.02
C GLY A 85 15.20 15.63 12.51
N ARG A 86 16.04 15.03 11.64
CA ARG A 86 16.06 15.35 10.20
C ARG A 86 14.77 15.06 9.45
N PHE A 87 13.89 14.23 10.01
CA PHE A 87 12.59 13.90 9.42
C PHE A 87 11.40 14.59 10.12
N ALA A 88 11.65 15.47 11.10
CA ALA A 88 10.60 16.17 11.82
C ALA A 88 9.63 16.88 10.87
N GLY A 89 8.33 16.61 11.00
CA GLY A 89 7.29 17.15 10.15
C GLY A 89 7.28 16.63 8.70
N ARG A 90 8.12 15.65 8.33
CA ARG A 90 8.20 15.08 6.97
C ARG A 90 7.48 13.75 6.87
N LEU A 91 7.01 13.48 5.70
CA LEU A 91 6.65 12.17 5.15
C LEU A 91 6.76 12.31 3.64
N ASP A 92 7.71 11.62 3.04
CA ASP A 92 8.04 11.80 1.62
C ASP A 92 7.31 10.76 0.75
N ILE A 93 7.14 9.53 1.27
CA ILE A 93 6.50 8.44 0.55
C ILE A 93 5.42 7.83 1.46
N LEU A 94 4.19 7.75 0.94
CA LEU A 94 3.10 7.02 1.57
C LEU A 94 2.68 5.85 0.68
N VAL A 95 2.77 4.62 1.23
CA VAL A 95 2.21 3.44 0.58
C VAL A 95 0.98 2.98 1.37
N ASN A 96 -0.21 3.20 0.82
CA ASN A 96 -1.48 2.74 1.35
C ASN A 96 -1.69 1.27 0.97
N ASN A 97 -1.08 0.35 1.75
CA ASN A 97 -1.15 -1.09 1.50
C ASN A 97 -2.10 -1.82 2.44
N ALA A 98 -2.35 -1.31 3.65
CA ALA A 98 -3.30 -1.93 4.58
C ALA A 98 -4.68 -2.10 3.92
N GLY A 99 -5.23 -3.30 4.02
CA GLY A 99 -6.52 -3.62 3.43
C GLY A 99 -7.06 -4.95 3.94
N THR A 100 -8.35 -5.13 3.75
CA THR A 100 -9.06 -6.38 4.06
C THR A 100 -10.02 -6.74 2.94
N ILE A 101 -10.34 -8.01 2.85
CA ILE A 101 -11.36 -8.54 1.95
C ILE A 101 -12.29 -9.45 2.71
N ASP A 102 -13.57 -9.18 2.63
CA ASP A 102 -14.64 -10.09 2.98
C ASP A 102 -15.24 -10.65 1.69
N ARG A 103 -15.60 -11.94 1.69
CA ARG A 103 -16.01 -12.66 0.47
C ARG A 103 -17.39 -13.29 0.67
N HIS A 104 -18.41 -12.44 0.70
CA HIS A 104 -19.80 -12.87 0.78
C HIS A 104 -20.64 -12.28 -0.38
N PRO A 105 -21.62 -13.03 -0.90
CA PRO A 105 -22.66 -12.47 -1.76
C PRO A 105 -23.39 -11.31 -1.08
N ILE A 106 -23.93 -10.38 -1.86
CA ILE A 106 -24.56 -9.15 -1.35
C ILE A 106 -25.60 -9.38 -0.25
N LEU A 107 -26.35 -10.46 -0.34
CA LEU A 107 -27.40 -10.80 0.65
C LEU A 107 -26.85 -11.37 1.97
N GLU A 108 -25.55 -11.70 2.03
CA GLU A 108 -24.88 -12.32 3.17
C GLU A 108 -23.86 -11.39 3.83
N VAL A 109 -23.58 -10.22 3.21
CA VAL A 109 -22.66 -9.23 3.78
C VAL A 109 -23.31 -8.62 5.02
N THR A 110 -22.63 -8.70 6.17
CA THR A 110 -23.08 -8.02 7.39
C THR A 110 -22.67 -6.56 7.38
N ASP A 111 -23.39 -5.73 8.16
CA ASP A 111 -23.06 -4.31 8.29
C ASP A 111 -21.64 -4.13 8.83
N GLU A 112 -21.17 -4.95 9.77
CA GLU A 112 -19.84 -4.90 10.34
C GLU A 112 -18.76 -5.23 9.28
N ALA A 113 -19.00 -6.23 8.43
CA ALA A 113 -18.09 -6.61 7.36
C ALA A 113 -18.00 -5.50 6.30
N PHE A 114 -19.12 -4.88 5.96
CA PHE A 114 -19.20 -3.74 5.05
C PHE A 114 -18.43 -2.54 5.60
N GLU A 115 -18.76 -2.09 6.82
CA GLU A 115 -18.12 -0.95 7.47
C GLU A 115 -16.61 -1.16 7.65
N LYS A 116 -16.19 -2.36 8.06
CA LYS A 116 -14.78 -2.69 8.20
C LYS A 116 -14.01 -2.54 6.88
N GLN A 117 -14.59 -3.02 5.77
CA GLN A 117 -13.97 -2.88 4.46
C GLN A 117 -13.90 -1.40 4.03
N LEU A 118 -14.98 -0.64 4.20
CA LEU A 118 -14.99 0.79 3.86
C LEU A 118 -14.01 1.58 4.73
N ASN A 119 -13.99 1.34 6.03
CA ASN A 119 -13.13 2.04 6.96
C ASN A 119 -11.65 1.81 6.64
N LEU A 120 -11.26 0.56 6.38
CA LEU A 120 -9.86 0.24 6.13
C LEU A 120 -9.42 0.55 4.69
N ASN A 121 -10.23 0.13 3.69
CA ASN A 121 -9.82 0.20 2.28
C ASN A 121 -10.11 1.56 1.61
N VAL A 122 -10.93 2.41 2.23
CA VAL A 122 -11.35 3.70 1.64
C VAL A 122 -11.05 4.85 2.59
N ARG A 123 -11.68 4.86 3.76
CA ARG A 123 -11.61 5.97 4.71
C ARG A 123 -10.18 6.18 5.24
N ALA A 124 -9.47 5.12 5.63
CA ALA A 124 -8.11 5.23 6.12
C ALA A 124 -7.17 5.82 5.05
N ILE A 125 -7.31 5.36 3.79
CA ILE A 125 -6.55 5.87 2.65
C ILE A 125 -6.77 7.38 2.48
N PHE A 126 -8.02 7.84 2.54
CA PHE A 126 -8.33 9.27 2.44
C PHE A 126 -7.62 10.09 3.53
N TYR A 127 -7.77 9.70 4.80
CA TYR A 127 -7.21 10.48 5.92
C TYR A 127 -5.68 10.49 5.90
N LEU A 128 -5.05 9.34 5.65
CA LEU A 128 -3.59 9.23 5.58
C LEU A 128 -3.04 10.04 4.39
N THR A 129 -3.66 9.93 3.22
CA THR A 129 -3.24 10.68 2.03
C THR A 129 -3.37 12.18 2.24
N ARG A 130 -4.49 12.66 2.82
CA ARG A 130 -4.69 14.08 3.10
C ARG A 130 -3.59 14.66 3.99
N GLU A 131 -3.23 13.98 5.07
CA GLU A 131 -2.20 14.46 5.99
C GLU A 131 -0.78 14.32 5.40
N ALA A 132 -0.51 13.23 4.67
CA ALA A 132 0.74 13.08 3.93
C ALA A 132 0.89 14.19 2.87
N ALA A 133 -0.16 14.46 2.10
CA ALA A 133 -0.17 15.52 1.08
C ALA A 133 0.17 16.90 1.66
N ARG A 134 -0.35 17.25 2.85
CA ARG A 134 0.01 18.51 3.54
C ARG A 134 1.51 18.63 3.82
N ARG A 135 2.16 17.54 4.23
CA ARG A 135 3.60 17.48 4.46
C ARG A 135 4.39 17.53 3.14
N MET A 136 3.95 16.76 2.16
CA MET A 136 4.59 16.63 0.85
C MET A 136 4.51 17.93 0.03
N THR A 137 3.35 18.59 -0.01
CA THR A 137 3.19 19.87 -0.73
C THR A 137 4.04 20.97 -0.13
N LYS A 138 4.17 21.03 1.20
CA LYS A 138 5.06 21.96 1.88
C LYS A 138 6.54 21.70 1.54
N ALA A 139 6.90 20.43 1.31
CA ALA A 139 8.27 20.03 0.93
C ALA A 139 8.54 20.17 -0.58
N GLY A 140 7.51 20.40 -1.41
CA GLY A 140 7.63 20.45 -2.88
C GLY A 140 7.94 19.09 -3.52
N TRP A 141 7.76 17.98 -2.79
CA TRP A 141 8.03 16.63 -3.27
C TRP A 141 7.23 15.59 -2.49
N GLY A 142 6.67 14.60 -3.17
CA GLY A 142 6.00 13.49 -2.53
C GLY A 142 5.61 12.36 -3.49
N ARG A 143 5.42 11.17 -2.92
CA ARG A 143 4.94 9.98 -3.63
C ARG A 143 3.84 9.30 -2.80
N VAL A 144 2.64 9.29 -3.33
CA VAL A 144 1.52 8.51 -2.78
C VAL A 144 1.28 7.32 -3.69
N ILE A 145 1.42 6.11 -3.15
CA ILE A 145 1.19 4.88 -3.90
C ILE A 145 0.10 4.08 -3.17
N ASN A 146 -1.02 3.92 -3.83
CA ASN A 146 -2.12 3.09 -3.33
C ASN A 146 -1.94 1.65 -3.79
N ILE A 147 -2.26 0.68 -2.95
CA ILE A 147 -2.35 -0.72 -3.36
C ILE A 147 -3.81 -1.05 -3.61
N GLY A 148 -4.15 -1.03 -4.88
CA GLY A 148 -5.45 -1.41 -5.42
C GLY A 148 -5.65 -2.93 -5.45
N SER A 149 -6.17 -3.39 -6.56
CA SER A 149 -6.33 -4.81 -6.90
C SER A 149 -6.75 -4.91 -8.37
N ALA A 150 -6.48 -6.03 -9.03
CA ALA A 150 -7.09 -6.39 -10.32
C ALA A 150 -8.63 -6.35 -10.25
N TYR A 151 -9.22 -6.58 -9.08
CA TYR A 151 -10.67 -6.36 -8.83
C TYR A 151 -11.10 -4.88 -8.88
N GLY A 152 -10.21 -3.93 -8.98
CA GLY A 152 -10.51 -2.53 -9.28
C GLY A 152 -10.75 -2.26 -10.76
N GLU A 153 -10.57 -3.23 -11.65
CA GLU A 153 -10.84 -3.13 -13.09
C GLU A 153 -11.95 -4.07 -13.55
N ALA A 154 -11.92 -5.33 -13.10
CA ALA A 154 -12.93 -6.32 -13.46
C ALA A 154 -13.34 -7.16 -12.26
N VAL A 155 -14.58 -7.63 -12.27
CA VAL A 155 -15.18 -8.45 -11.20
C VAL A 155 -15.68 -9.77 -11.82
N PRO A 156 -14.77 -10.73 -12.13
CA PRO A 156 -15.12 -11.92 -12.90
C PRO A 156 -15.87 -12.99 -12.09
N ARG A 157 -16.17 -12.74 -10.81
CA ARG A 157 -16.83 -13.72 -9.94
C ARG A 157 -17.69 -13.06 -8.86
N PRO A 158 -18.73 -13.74 -8.34
CA PRO A 158 -19.54 -13.25 -7.23
C PRO A 158 -18.77 -13.26 -5.90
N GLY A 159 -19.36 -12.64 -4.89
CA GLY A 159 -18.88 -12.65 -3.51
C GLY A 159 -17.73 -11.68 -3.21
N VAL A 160 -17.39 -10.78 -4.11
CA VAL A 160 -16.34 -9.76 -3.92
C VAL A 160 -16.80 -8.35 -4.23
N GLY A 161 -18.13 -8.13 -4.34
CA GLY A 161 -18.69 -6.84 -4.80
C GLY A 161 -18.29 -5.66 -3.92
N VAL A 162 -18.37 -5.79 -2.60
CA VAL A 162 -17.97 -4.73 -1.66
C VAL A 162 -16.48 -4.43 -1.80
N TYR A 163 -15.64 -5.49 -1.77
CA TYR A 163 -14.20 -5.33 -1.94
C TYR A 163 -13.85 -4.63 -3.26
N ALA A 164 -14.41 -5.11 -4.38
CA ALA A 164 -14.22 -4.50 -5.68
C ALA A 164 -14.62 -3.02 -5.66
N GLY A 165 -15.80 -2.69 -5.13
CA GLY A 165 -16.24 -1.30 -4.96
C GLY A 165 -15.23 -0.43 -4.23
N THR A 166 -14.61 -0.95 -3.14
CA THR A 166 -13.54 -0.20 -2.45
C THR A 166 -12.30 0.01 -3.33
N LYS A 167 -11.96 -0.96 -4.19
CA LYS A 167 -10.78 -0.86 -5.07
C LYS A 167 -11.03 0.03 -6.29
N PHE A 168 -12.25 0.09 -6.81
CA PHE A 168 -12.68 1.12 -7.78
C PHE A 168 -12.62 2.53 -7.18
N ALA A 169 -13.05 2.70 -5.91
CA ALA A 169 -12.92 3.98 -5.20
C ALA A 169 -11.46 4.45 -5.11
N VAL A 170 -10.52 3.54 -4.83
CA VAL A 170 -9.08 3.84 -4.80
C VAL A 170 -8.56 4.34 -6.15
N GLN A 171 -9.01 3.77 -7.27
CA GLN A 171 -8.70 4.29 -8.61
C GLN A 171 -9.23 5.72 -8.81
N GLY A 172 -10.48 5.96 -8.42
CA GLY A 172 -11.10 7.28 -8.51
C GLY A 172 -10.31 8.33 -7.72
N PHE A 173 -9.94 8.01 -6.47
CA PHE A 173 -9.09 8.85 -5.64
C PHE A 173 -7.72 9.11 -6.28
N THR A 174 -7.08 8.08 -6.81
CA THR A 174 -5.78 8.21 -7.47
C THR A 174 -5.81 9.23 -8.60
N ARG A 175 -6.81 9.14 -9.46
CA ARG A 175 -7.00 10.08 -10.59
C ARG A 175 -7.36 11.49 -10.11
N GLY A 176 -8.26 11.63 -9.14
CA GLY A 176 -8.67 12.92 -8.60
C GLY A 176 -7.50 13.65 -7.92
N TRP A 177 -6.86 12.98 -6.96
CA TRP A 177 -5.77 13.58 -6.19
C TRP A 177 -4.50 13.85 -7.02
N SER A 178 -4.24 13.07 -8.07
CA SER A 178 -3.14 13.35 -8.99
C SER A 178 -3.31 14.71 -9.69
N ARG A 179 -4.55 15.09 -10.02
CA ARG A 179 -4.89 16.40 -10.60
C ARG A 179 -4.72 17.54 -9.61
N GLU A 180 -5.13 17.31 -8.36
CA GLU A 180 -5.07 18.31 -7.30
C GLU A 180 -3.63 18.58 -6.83
N LEU A 181 -2.79 17.54 -6.78
CA LEU A 181 -1.46 17.61 -6.15
C LEU A 181 -0.30 17.73 -7.15
N GLY A 182 -0.49 17.39 -8.42
CA GLY A 182 0.60 17.27 -9.40
C GLY A 182 1.46 18.53 -9.55
N ALA A 183 0.85 19.72 -9.55
CA ALA A 183 1.56 20.98 -9.64
C ALA A 183 2.45 21.30 -8.41
N THR A 184 2.27 20.56 -7.30
CA THR A 184 3.05 20.71 -6.06
C THR A 184 4.27 19.79 -5.97
N GLY A 185 4.58 19.03 -7.03
CA GLY A 185 5.67 18.04 -7.03
C GLY A 185 5.29 16.68 -6.42
N VAL A 186 4.00 16.46 -6.11
CA VAL A 186 3.48 15.21 -5.55
C VAL A 186 2.83 14.38 -6.64
N THR A 187 3.24 13.12 -6.79
CA THR A 187 2.53 12.16 -7.65
C THR A 187 1.67 11.22 -6.82
N VAL A 188 0.53 10.85 -7.37
CA VAL A 188 -0.40 9.88 -6.78
C VAL A 188 -0.67 8.79 -7.80
N ASN A 189 -0.24 7.56 -7.51
CA ASN A 189 -0.42 6.40 -8.37
C ASN A 189 -1.01 5.21 -7.62
N ASN A 190 -1.47 4.24 -8.35
CA ASN A 190 -2.06 3.01 -7.84
C ASN A 190 -1.33 1.82 -8.47
N VAL A 191 -1.02 0.80 -7.67
CA VAL A 191 -0.57 -0.51 -8.15
C VAL A 191 -1.71 -1.49 -7.95
N GLN A 192 -2.07 -2.27 -8.96
CA GLN A 192 -3.17 -3.22 -8.95
C GLN A 192 -2.65 -4.66 -9.03
N PRO A 193 -2.41 -5.31 -7.87
CA PRO A 193 -1.98 -6.70 -7.87
C PRO A 193 -3.07 -7.65 -8.37
N GLY A 194 -2.65 -8.66 -9.12
CA GLY A 194 -3.41 -9.88 -9.36
C GLY A 194 -3.30 -10.88 -8.20
N PRO A 195 -3.42 -12.18 -8.47
CA PRO A 195 -3.17 -13.23 -7.47
C PRO A 195 -1.68 -13.23 -7.06
N ILE A 196 -1.41 -12.81 -5.84
CA ILE A 196 -0.06 -12.78 -5.25
C ILE A 196 0.01 -13.81 -4.12
N ASP A 197 1.10 -14.58 -4.10
CA ASP A 197 1.35 -15.58 -3.05
C ASP A 197 1.60 -14.91 -1.71
N THR A 198 0.64 -15.02 -0.82
CA THR A 198 0.63 -14.42 0.52
C THR A 198 -0.20 -15.28 1.47
N GLU A 199 -0.07 -15.07 2.77
CA GLU A 199 -0.95 -15.71 3.77
C GLU A 199 -2.45 -15.43 3.52
N LEU A 200 -2.80 -14.30 2.94
CA LEU A 200 -4.18 -13.93 2.59
C LEU A 200 -4.70 -14.69 1.35
N SER A 201 -3.80 -15.07 0.45
CA SER A 201 -4.09 -15.76 -0.81
C SER A 201 -2.93 -16.69 -1.16
N PRO A 202 -2.80 -17.85 -0.48
CA PRO A 202 -1.68 -18.77 -0.69
C PRO A 202 -1.78 -19.47 -2.06
N ALA A 203 -0.62 -19.64 -2.72
CA ALA A 203 -0.51 -20.26 -4.04
C ALA A 203 -0.77 -21.77 -4.05
N ASP A 204 -0.91 -22.39 -2.88
CA ASP A 204 -1.32 -23.79 -2.64
C ASP A 204 -2.71 -23.91 -1.98
N GLY A 205 -3.41 -22.79 -1.83
CA GLY A 205 -4.74 -22.75 -1.22
C GLY A 205 -5.83 -23.34 -2.12
N PRO A 206 -7.05 -23.52 -1.60
CA PRO A 206 -8.15 -24.23 -2.28
C PRO A 206 -8.60 -23.57 -3.59
N ARG A 207 -8.23 -22.31 -3.84
CA ARG A 207 -8.53 -21.58 -5.08
C ARG A 207 -7.33 -21.39 -6.01
N ALA A 208 -6.16 -21.93 -5.64
CA ALA A 208 -4.91 -21.67 -6.34
C ALA A 208 -4.98 -22.05 -7.81
N GLU A 209 -5.45 -23.25 -8.14
CA GLU A 209 -5.53 -23.72 -9.52
C GLU A 209 -6.49 -22.88 -10.39
N THR A 210 -7.61 -22.44 -9.82
CA THR A 210 -8.54 -21.57 -10.54
C THR A 210 -7.91 -20.21 -10.82
N LEU A 211 -7.23 -19.63 -9.82
CA LEU A 211 -6.60 -18.32 -9.98
C LEU A 211 -5.40 -18.35 -10.92
N LYS A 212 -4.59 -19.42 -10.91
CA LYS A 212 -3.49 -19.61 -11.88
C LYS A 212 -4.00 -19.63 -13.33
N LYS A 213 -5.10 -20.33 -13.57
CA LYS A 213 -5.70 -20.42 -14.92
C LYS A 213 -6.24 -19.09 -15.45
N LEU A 214 -6.54 -18.13 -14.57
CA LEU A 214 -7.00 -16.79 -14.96
C LEU A 214 -5.83 -15.86 -15.29
N THR A 215 -4.59 -16.20 -14.93
CA THR A 215 -3.40 -15.41 -15.30
C THR A 215 -2.77 -15.95 -16.59
N SER A 216 -2.44 -15.08 -17.54
CA SER A 216 -1.78 -15.52 -18.80
C SER A 216 -0.38 -16.08 -18.54
N VAL A 217 0.29 -15.67 -17.45
CA VAL A 217 1.60 -16.23 -17.04
C VAL A 217 1.48 -17.58 -16.31
N GLY A 218 0.28 -18.08 -16.01
CA GLY A 218 0.01 -19.39 -15.43
C GLY A 218 0.50 -19.62 -13.99
N ARG A 219 0.76 -18.55 -13.23
CA ARG A 219 1.24 -18.63 -11.85
C ARG A 219 0.75 -17.48 -10.98
N PHE A 220 0.87 -17.65 -9.67
CA PHE A 220 0.83 -16.51 -8.76
C PHE A 220 2.04 -15.60 -8.94
N GLY A 221 1.83 -14.29 -8.77
CA GLY A 221 2.90 -13.33 -8.61
C GLY A 221 3.58 -13.49 -7.24
N LYS A 222 4.82 -13.01 -7.14
CA LYS A 222 5.56 -12.92 -5.88
C LYS A 222 5.41 -11.52 -5.28
N VAL A 223 5.53 -11.41 -3.97
CA VAL A 223 5.44 -10.12 -3.27
C VAL A 223 6.52 -9.13 -3.72
N GLU A 224 7.69 -9.65 -4.15
CA GLU A 224 8.79 -8.85 -4.68
C GLU A 224 8.47 -8.21 -6.04
N GLU A 225 7.60 -8.82 -6.85
CA GLU A 225 7.17 -8.25 -8.14
C GLU A 225 6.33 -6.99 -7.91
N ILE A 226 5.45 -7.01 -6.88
CA ILE A 226 4.70 -5.82 -6.46
C ILE A 226 5.62 -4.77 -5.82
N ALA A 227 6.55 -5.20 -4.97
CA ALA A 227 7.51 -4.29 -4.33
C ALA A 227 8.37 -3.55 -5.36
N SER A 228 8.75 -4.22 -6.46
CA SER A 228 9.51 -3.60 -7.54
C SER A 228 8.72 -2.52 -8.29
N ALA A 229 7.43 -2.75 -8.57
CA ALA A 229 6.56 -1.76 -9.18
C ALA A 229 6.36 -0.54 -8.26
N VAL A 230 6.15 -0.77 -6.97
CA VAL A 230 6.02 0.31 -5.97
C VAL A 230 7.32 1.10 -5.85
N ALA A 231 8.48 0.45 -5.80
CA ALA A 231 9.78 1.11 -5.72
C ALA A 231 10.06 1.98 -6.94
N PHE A 232 9.71 1.51 -8.14
CA PHE A 232 9.78 2.32 -9.36
C PHE A 232 8.90 3.58 -9.26
N LEU A 233 7.63 3.45 -8.86
CA LEU A 233 6.72 4.58 -8.69
C LEU A 233 7.13 5.52 -7.54
N ALA A 234 7.88 5.05 -6.55
CA ALA A 234 8.45 5.85 -5.47
C ALA A 234 9.71 6.62 -5.89
N SER A 235 10.38 6.20 -6.94
CA SER A 235 11.66 6.77 -7.38
C SER A 235 11.51 8.14 -8.06
N PRO A 236 12.59 8.91 -8.18
CA PRO A 236 12.61 10.12 -9.02
C PRO A 236 12.34 9.83 -10.51
N ASP A 237 12.69 8.65 -11.01
CA ASP A 237 12.58 8.26 -12.43
C ASP A 237 11.12 8.18 -12.92
N SER A 238 10.17 8.03 -11.99
CA SER A 238 8.73 8.00 -12.29
C SER A 238 8.03 9.37 -12.15
N ALA A 239 8.78 10.48 -12.10
CA ALA A 239 8.22 11.80 -11.80
C ALA A 239 7.14 12.29 -12.79
N PHE A 240 7.08 11.72 -14.00
CA PHE A 240 6.05 12.04 -15.00
C PHE A 240 4.89 11.04 -15.05
N ILE A 241 4.91 10.03 -14.18
CA ILE A 241 3.81 9.08 -14.00
C ILE A 241 2.93 9.58 -12.86
N ASN A 242 1.71 10.01 -13.18
CA ASN A 242 0.80 10.60 -12.20
C ASN A 242 -0.67 10.31 -12.56
N GLY A 243 -1.41 9.75 -11.62
CA GLY A 243 -2.81 9.33 -11.81
C GLY A 243 -2.97 7.95 -12.43
N GLU A 244 -1.87 7.20 -12.56
CA GLU A 244 -1.84 5.89 -13.20
C GLU A 244 -2.29 4.78 -12.25
N SER A 245 -2.96 3.77 -12.82
CA SER A 245 -3.25 2.49 -12.17
C SER A 245 -2.42 1.39 -12.86
N LEU A 246 -1.21 1.17 -12.38
CA LEU A 246 -0.29 0.17 -12.91
C LEU A 246 -0.75 -1.23 -12.51
N THR A 247 -1.25 -1.99 -13.46
CA THR A 247 -1.67 -3.37 -13.26
C THR A 247 -0.46 -4.31 -13.25
N VAL A 248 -0.34 -5.11 -12.18
CA VAL A 248 0.73 -6.11 -11.95
C VAL A 248 0.05 -7.43 -11.58
N ASP A 249 -0.59 -8.06 -12.56
CA ASP A 249 -1.54 -9.15 -12.34
C ASP A 249 -1.25 -10.43 -13.13
N GLY A 250 -0.14 -10.44 -13.89
CA GLY A 250 0.22 -11.56 -14.75
C GLY A 250 -0.76 -11.77 -15.91
N GLY A 251 -1.40 -10.69 -16.38
CA GLY A 251 -2.37 -10.75 -17.47
C GLY A 251 -3.73 -11.32 -17.06
N TRP A 252 -4.14 -11.13 -15.81
CA TRP A 252 -5.43 -11.58 -15.30
C TRP A 252 -6.60 -10.75 -15.85
N ASN A 253 -6.37 -9.49 -16.16
CA ASN A 253 -7.34 -8.57 -16.78
C ASN A 253 -7.07 -8.30 -18.28
N ALA A 254 -6.16 -9.04 -18.90
CA ALA A 254 -5.81 -8.86 -20.32
C ALA A 254 -6.82 -9.52 -21.26
#